data_2b2f6f5dfd7a026871717077062b879a
#
_entry.id   2b2f6f5dfd7a026871717077062b879a
#
_cell.length_a   1.000
_cell.length_b   1.000
_cell.length_c   1.000
_cell.angle_alpha   90.00
_cell.angle_beta   90.00
_cell.angle_gamma   90.00
#
_symmetry.space_group_name_H-M   'P 1'
#
loop_
_entity.id
_entity.type
_entity.pdbx_description
1 polymer ?
#
loop_
_entity_poly.entity_id
_entity_poly.type
_entity_poly.pdbx_seq_one_letter_code
_entity_poly.pdbx_strand_id
1 'polypeptide(L)'
;MSFHDRAETLLVRAILGGFGALSPVAASNLGGRIMRAIGPLMPSNRVAIDNLRHALPELSAAEHRRIARQAWENLGRVLAELVHLPGILQQTASGPGLELVCSDLITAALQAQPPAIFFSAHLANWEILIPQGIRMGGRMGGIYRAPQRSGVDGLLTRLRHIAAGRAFPLFPKGGKGGRDAFAHLRGGGKLAVLMDQKLNEGISVPFFDRPAMTAPASAKFALHFRCPLVPVHIERLGPARYRMIAEPYVEPPASGDTERDVMIVTARINQIIEGWVRARPGEWLWMHRRWPSE
;
A
#
# COMPACT_ATOMS: atom_id res chain seq x y z
N MET A 1 -16.04 -2.30 23.26
CA MET A 1 -16.15 -3.33 22.18
C MET A 1 -17.46 -4.07 22.32
N SER A 2 -18.28 -4.09 21.25
CA SER A 2 -19.51 -4.90 21.22
C SER A 2 -19.19 -6.40 21.24
N PHE A 3 -20.20 -7.24 21.50
CA PHE A 3 -20.05 -8.71 21.42
C PHE A 3 -19.61 -9.14 20.01
N HIS A 4 -20.18 -8.54 18.97
CA HIS A 4 -19.81 -8.79 17.59
C HIS A 4 -18.35 -8.43 17.29
N ASP A 5 -17.85 -7.30 17.81
CA ASP A 5 -16.43 -6.90 17.63
C ASP A 5 -15.48 -7.91 18.27
N ARG A 6 -15.86 -8.47 19.44
CA ARG A 6 -15.04 -9.48 20.13
C ARG A 6 -15.01 -10.80 19.34
N ALA A 7 -16.17 -11.27 18.89
CA ALA A 7 -16.27 -12.51 18.12
C ALA A 7 -15.50 -12.43 16.81
N GLU A 8 -15.63 -11.32 16.07
CA GLU A 8 -14.88 -11.09 14.82
C GLU A 8 -13.37 -11.01 15.06
N THR A 9 -12.95 -10.30 16.12
CA THR A 9 -11.53 -10.21 16.48
C THR A 9 -10.95 -11.57 16.83
N LEU A 10 -11.70 -12.42 17.58
CA LEU A 10 -11.30 -13.77 17.91
C LEU A 10 -11.20 -14.66 16.66
N LEU A 11 -12.17 -14.55 15.74
CA LEU A 11 -12.13 -15.27 14.47
C LEU A 11 -10.91 -14.90 13.64
N VAL A 12 -10.65 -13.59 13.45
CA VAL A 12 -9.47 -13.11 12.71
C VAL A 12 -8.20 -13.59 13.40
N ARG A 13 -8.14 -13.55 14.73
CA ARG A 13 -6.98 -14.03 15.49
C ARG A 13 -6.77 -15.54 15.31
N ALA A 14 -7.84 -16.34 15.30
CA ALA A 14 -7.77 -17.79 15.09
C ALA A 14 -7.27 -18.10 13.67
N ILE A 15 -7.79 -17.40 12.63
CA ILE A 15 -7.36 -17.56 11.24
C ILE A 15 -5.86 -17.21 11.11
N LEU A 16 -5.44 -16.08 11.64
CA LEU A 16 -4.03 -15.67 11.60
C LEU A 16 -3.13 -16.62 12.41
N GLY A 17 -3.60 -17.14 13.55
CA GLY A 17 -2.91 -18.19 14.31
C GLY A 17 -2.73 -19.48 13.51
N GLY A 18 -3.77 -19.88 12.77
CA GLY A 18 -3.71 -21.03 11.87
C GLY A 18 -2.66 -20.84 10.75
N PHE A 19 -2.61 -19.65 10.13
CA PHE A 19 -1.57 -19.34 9.17
C PHE A 19 -0.18 -19.31 9.82
N GLY A 20 -0.06 -18.83 11.05
CA GLY A 20 1.20 -18.77 11.80
C GLY A 20 1.79 -20.15 12.12
N ALA A 21 0.97 -21.19 12.17
CA ALA A 21 1.41 -22.59 12.36
C ALA A 21 2.02 -23.21 11.09
N LEU A 22 1.84 -22.58 9.93
CA LEU A 22 2.38 -23.05 8.65
C LEU A 22 3.73 -22.38 8.35
N SER A 23 4.51 -22.96 7.43
CA SER A 23 5.64 -22.23 6.85
C SER A 23 5.16 -21.01 6.04
N PRO A 24 5.97 -19.95 5.89
CA PRO A 24 5.57 -18.75 5.12
C PRO A 24 5.08 -19.08 3.70
N VAL A 25 5.74 -20.03 3.03
CA VAL A 25 5.37 -20.49 1.69
C VAL A 25 4.04 -21.22 1.70
N ALA A 26 3.81 -22.12 2.66
CA ALA A 26 2.56 -22.86 2.78
C ALA A 26 1.39 -21.94 3.12
N ALA A 27 1.57 -20.99 4.04
CA ALA A 27 0.58 -19.98 4.41
C ALA A 27 0.20 -19.11 3.20
N SER A 28 1.20 -18.58 2.48
CA SER A 28 1.01 -17.80 1.26
C SER A 28 0.21 -18.56 0.21
N ASN A 29 0.60 -19.81 -0.06
CA ASN A 29 -0.08 -20.64 -1.08
C ASN A 29 -1.52 -20.99 -0.66
N LEU A 30 -1.75 -21.33 0.61
CA LEU A 30 -3.09 -21.67 1.10
C LEU A 30 -4.00 -20.44 1.05
N GLY A 31 -3.56 -19.29 1.59
CA GLY A 31 -4.33 -18.04 1.56
C GLY A 31 -4.64 -17.60 0.12
N GLY A 32 -3.65 -17.67 -0.76
CA GLY A 32 -3.83 -17.37 -2.18
C GLY A 32 -4.85 -18.29 -2.85
N ARG A 33 -4.78 -19.61 -2.66
CA ARG A 33 -5.73 -20.57 -3.24
C ARG A 33 -7.16 -20.35 -2.74
N ILE A 34 -7.32 -20.12 -1.45
CA ILE A 34 -8.63 -19.82 -0.85
C ILE A 34 -9.24 -18.60 -1.52
N MET A 35 -8.54 -17.46 -1.53
CA MET A 35 -9.08 -16.22 -2.08
C MET A 35 -9.24 -16.26 -3.60
N ARG A 36 -8.40 -16.99 -4.33
CA ARG A 36 -8.58 -17.24 -5.76
C ARG A 36 -9.89 -17.97 -6.07
N ALA A 37 -10.32 -18.86 -5.17
CA ALA A 37 -11.55 -19.65 -5.34
C ALA A 37 -12.80 -18.85 -4.90
N ILE A 38 -12.77 -18.24 -3.69
CA ILE A 38 -13.96 -17.59 -3.12
C ILE A 38 -14.09 -16.12 -3.51
N GLY A 39 -12.98 -15.42 -3.78
CA GLY A 39 -12.97 -14.00 -4.11
C GLY A 39 -13.89 -13.61 -5.28
N PRO A 40 -13.91 -14.36 -6.39
CA PRO A 40 -14.82 -14.10 -7.51
C PRO A 40 -16.32 -14.15 -7.14
N LEU A 41 -16.67 -14.80 -6.04
CA LEU A 41 -18.06 -14.88 -5.53
C LEU A 41 -18.44 -13.69 -4.64
N MET A 42 -17.46 -12.87 -4.22
CA MET A 42 -17.71 -11.73 -3.36
C MET A 42 -18.27 -10.52 -4.13
N PRO A 43 -19.14 -9.69 -3.52
CA PRO A 43 -19.71 -8.51 -4.18
C PRO A 43 -18.66 -7.54 -4.73
N SER A 44 -17.52 -7.40 -4.05
CA SER A 44 -16.40 -6.55 -4.49
C SER A 44 -15.68 -7.05 -5.76
N ASN A 45 -15.95 -8.29 -6.21
CA ASN A 45 -15.44 -8.76 -7.50
C ASN A 45 -16.05 -7.98 -8.69
N ARG A 46 -17.32 -7.53 -8.58
CA ARG A 46 -17.93 -6.65 -9.58
C ARG A 46 -17.13 -5.34 -9.68
N VAL A 47 -16.76 -4.76 -8.53
CA VAL A 47 -15.92 -3.55 -8.50
C VAL A 47 -14.57 -3.78 -9.19
N ALA A 48 -13.94 -4.95 -8.96
CA ALA A 48 -12.68 -5.28 -9.61
C ALA A 48 -12.81 -5.35 -11.14
N ILE A 49 -13.86 -6.00 -11.63
CA ILE A 49 -14.13 -6.09 -13.08
C ILE A 49 -14.45 -4.72 -13.69
N ASP A 50 -15.24 -3.89 -13.01
CA ASP A 50 -15.55 -2.53 -13.47
C ASP A 50 -14.28 -1.67 -13.54
N ASN A 51 -13.45 -1.68 -12.50
CA ASN A 51 -12.16 -0.99 -12.51
C ASN A 51 -11.24 -1.46 -13.64
N LEU A 52 -11.19 -2.77 -13.90
CA LEU A 52 -10.38 -3.36 -14.98
C LEU A 52 -10.87 -2.91 -16.36
N ARG A 53 -12.18 -2.89 -16.59
CA ARG A 53 -12.76 -2.38 -17.86
C ARG A 53 -12.43 -0.91 -18.08
N HIS A 54 -12.40 -0.13 -17.01
CA HIS A 54 -12.06 1.29 -17.08
C HIS A 54 -10.57 1.54 -17.33
N ALA A 55 -9.69 0.79 -16.66
CA ALA A 55 -8.25 1.00 -16.70
C ALA A 55 -7.57 0.34 -17.91
N LEU A 56 -8.08 -0.81 -18.34
CA LEU A 56 -7.48 -1.65 -19.39
C LEU A 56 -8.56 -2.07 -20.41
N PRO A 57 -9.20 -1.09 -21.09
CA PRO A 57 -10.30 -1.37 -22.00
C PRO A 57 -9.90 -2.20 -23.23
N GLU A 58 -8.61 -2.23 -23.54
CA GLU A 58 -8.03 -3.02 -24.62
C GLU A 58 -8.05 -4.54 -24.37
N LEU A 59 -8.23 -4.95 -23.10
CA LEU A 59 -8.22 -6.35 -22.73
C LEU A 59 -9.62 -6.99 -22.87
N SER A 60 -9.63 -8.26 -23.21
CA SER A 60 -10.87 -9.04 -23.29
C SER A 60 -11.50 -9.29 -21.92
N ALA A 61 -12.81 -9.60 -21.93
CA ALA A 61 -13.52 -9.97 -20.69
C ALA A 61 -12.93 -11.23 -20.00
N ALA A 62 -12.29 -12.11 -20.75
CA ALA A 62 -11.61 -13.28 -20.21
C ALA A 62 -10.34 -12.89 -19.46
N GLU A 63 -9.57 -11.94 -20.00
CA GLU A 63 -8.38 -11.38 -19.36
C GLU A 63 -8.73 -10.59 -18.11
N HIS A 64 -9.77 -9.75 -18.14
CA HIS A 64 -10.26 -9.06 -16.94
C HIS A 64 -10.60 -10.06 -15.82
N ARG A 65 -11.31 -11.16 -16.13
CA ARG A 65 -11.61 -12.20 -15.13
C ARG A 65 -10.35 -12.91 -14.63
N ARG A 66 -9.37 -13.13 -15.49
CA ARG A 66 -8.09 -13.74 -15.12
C ARG A 66 -7.31 -12.84 -14.16
N ILE A 67 -7.19 -11.55 -14.49
CA ILE A 67 -6.50 -10.55 -13.65
C ILE A 67 -7.23 -10.38 -12.30
N ALA A 68 -8.55 -10.28 -12.29
CA ALA A 68 -9.32 -10.19 -11.05
C ALA A 68 -9.08 -11.40 -10.14
N ARG A 69 -9.02 -12.64 -10.70
CA ARG A 69 -8.66 -13.83 -9.91
C ARG A 69 -7.24 -13.78 -9.36
N GLN A 70 -6.28 -13.25 -10.11
CA GLN A 70 -4.91 -13.06 -9.64
C GLN A 70 -4.84 -12.03 -8.51
N ALA A 71 -5.59 -10.93 -8.63
CA ALA A 71 -5.67 -9.91 -7.57
C ALA A 71 -6.29 -10.47 -6.27
N TRP A 72 -7.33 -11.30 -6.39
CA TRP A 72 -7.87 -12.04 -5.24
C TRP A 72 -6.85 -12.99 -4.63
N GLU A 73 -6.14 -13.74 -5.46
CA GLU A 73 -5.06 -14.61 -5.01
C GLU A 73 -3.98 -13.81 -4.26
N ASN A 74 -3.55 -12.68 -4.83
CA ASN A 74 -2.57 -11.81 -4.19
C ASN A 74 -3.07 -11.30 -2.83
N LEU A 75 -4.32 -10.83 -2.74
CA LEU A 75 -4.91 -10.39 -1.47
C LEU A 75 -4.90 -11.52 -0.42
N GLY A 76 -5.27 -12.75 -0.81
CA GLY A 76 -5.22 -13.91 0.08
C GLY A 76 -3.81 -14.22 0.59
N ARG A 77 -2.81 -14.10 -0.28
CA ARG A 77 -1.40 -14.24 0.10
C ARG A 77 -0.99 -13.16 1.10
N VAL A 78 -1.29 -11.89 0.83
CA VAL A 78 -0.98 -10.76 1.74
C VAL A 78 -1.55 -11.00 3.13
N LEU A 79 -2.83 -11.39 3.23
CA LEU A 79 -3.49 -11.65 4.52
C LEU A 79 -2.84 -12.80 5.29
N ALA A 80 -2.51 -13.90 4.61
CA ALA A 80 -1.87 -15.06 5.23
C ALA A 80 -0.42 -14.80 5.66
N GLU A 81 0.27 -13.89 4.95
CA GLU A 81 1.67 -13.52 5.19
C GLU A 81 1.87 -12.51 6.32
N LEU A 82 0.80 -11.85 6.81
CA LEU A 82 0.89 -10.83 7.87
C LEU A 82 1.63 -11.32 9.13
N VAL A 83 1.42 -12.56 9.53
CA VAL A 83 2.07 -13.16 10.70
C VAL A 83 3.51 -13.58 10.43
N HIS A 84 3.91 -13.65 9.18
CA HIS A 84 5.25 -14.03 8.72
C HIS A 84 6.12 -12.85 8.30
N LEU A 85 5.60 -11.62 8.34
CA LEU A 85 6.34 -10.42 7.94
C LEU A 85 7.72 -10.31 8.59
N PRO A 86 7.93 -10.62 9.90
CA PRO A 86 9.27 -10.54 10.49
C PRO A 86 10.34 -11.38 9.77
N GLY A 87 9.96 -12.55 9.28
CA GLY A 87 10.84 -13.43 8.49
C GLY A 87 10.96 -12.98 7.03
N ILE A 88 9.84 -12.54 6.40
CA ILE A 88 9.82 -12.05 5.01
C ILE A 88 10.68 -10.80 4.84
N LEU A 89 10.79 -9.96 5.87
CA LEU A 89 11.60 -8.73 5.84
C LEU A 89 13.11 -9.00 5.96
N GLN A 90 13.54 -10.24 6.08
CA GLN A 90 14.96 -10.58 6.01
C GLN A 90 15.44 -10.60 4.56
N GLN A 91 16.61 -10.03 4.31
CA GLN A 91 17.23 -10.08 3.00
C GLN A 91 17.78 -11.47 2.73
N THR A 92 17.29 -12.12 1.69
CA THR A 92 17.71 -13.46 1.29
C THR A 92 17.93 -13.56 -0.22
N ALA A 93 18.94 -14.30 -0.63
CA ALA A 93 19.20 -14.57 -2.05
C ALA A 93 18.22 -15.60 -2.63
N SER A 94 17.59 -16.44 -1.80
CA SER A 94 16.67 -17.50 -2.22
C SER A 94 15.63 -17.79 -1.15
N GLY A 95 14.52 -18.43 -1.53
CA GLY A 95 13.43 -18.76 -0.59
C GLY A 95 12.59 -17.56 -0.17
N PRO A 96 11.83 -17.67 0.94
CA PRO A 96 11.10 -16.55 1.51
C PRO A 96 12.03 -15.40 1.89
N GLY A 97 11.60 -14.17 1.64
CA GLY A 97 12.42 -13.01 1.99
C GLY A 97 12.23 -11.82 1.08
N LEU A 98 13.11 -10.84 1.20
CA LEU A 98 13.05 -9.56 0.53
C LEU A 98 14.37 -9.26 -0.20
N GLU A 99 14.27 -8.88 -1.46
CA GLU A 99 15.33 -8.24 -2.23
C GLU A 99 15.13 -6.73 -2.22
N LEU A 100 16.20 -5.96 -2.05
CA LEU A 100 16.19 -4.50 -2.14
C LEU A 100 16.89 -4.05 -3.42
N VAL A 101 16.21 -3.25 -4.23
CA VAL A 101 16.75 -2.63 -5.45
C VAL A 101 16.78 -1.12 -5.27
N CYS A 102 17.90 -0.48 -5.61
CA CYS A 102 18.14 0.94 -5.38
C CYS A 102 17.97 1.32 -3.89
N SER A 103 18.48 0.47 -3.00
CA SER A 103 18.40 0.68 -1.55
C SER A 103 19.15 1.92 -1.07
N ASP A 104 20.13 2.41 -1.82
CA ASP A 104 20.83 3.68 -1.63
C ASP A 104 19.90 4.88 -1.69
N LEU A 105 18.94 4.91 -2.63
CA LEU A 105 17.90 5.94 -2.70
C LEU A 105 17.03 5.94 -1.43
N ILE A 106 16.62 4.76 -0.96
CA ILE A 106 15.84 4.64 0.27
C ILE A 106 16.67 5.12 1.45
N THR A 107 17.90 4.66 1.57
CA THR A 107 18.81 5.00 2.68
C THR A 107 19.08 6.50 2.71
N ALA A 108 19.39 7.11 1.56
CA ALA A 108 19.59 8.55 1.44
C ALA A 108 18.36 9.33 1.90
N ALA A 109 17.16 8.94 1.44
CA ALA A 109 15.91 9.60 1.84
C ALA A 109 15.58 9.42 3.34
N LEU A 110 15.90 8.26 3.92
CA LEU A 110 15.70 8.02 5.35
C LEU A 110 16.62 8.86 6.23
N GLN A 111 17.84 9.16 5.76
CA GLN A 111 18.84 9.96 6.46
C GLN A 111 18.76 11.45 6.16
N ALA A 112 18.10 11.83 5.06
CA ALA A 112 18.04 13.23 4.61
C ALA A 112 17.39 14.18 5.64
N GLN A 113 17.89 15.40 5.67
CA GLN A 113 17.25 16.61 6.16
C GLN A 113 17.02 17.50 4.94
N PRO A 114 15.85 17.80 4.54
CA PRO A 114 14.53 17.78 5.16
C PRO A 114 13.87 16.38 5.25
N PRO A 115 12.60 16.29 5.76
CA PRO A 115 11.85 15.03 5.75
C PRO A 115 11.67 14.47 4.33
N ALA A 116 11.27 13.20 4.20
CA ALA A 116 10.92 12.60 2.93
C ALA A 116 9.55 11.91 3.01
N ILE A 117 8.86 11.85 1.87
CA ILE A 117 7.57 11.20 1.76
C ILE A 117 7.72 10.02 0.80
N PHE A 118 7.58 8.83 1.32
CA PHE A 118 7.56 7.60 0.53
C PHE A 118 6.13 7.35 0.06
N PHE A 119 5.93 7.20 -1.23
CA PHE A 119 4.62 6.82 -1.74
C PHE A 119 4.67 5.47 -2.45
N SER A 120 3.56 4.75 -2.34
CA SER A 120 3.36 3.45 -2.94
C SER A 120 1.89 3.24 -3.32
N ALA A 121 1.56 2.00 -3.70
CA ALA A 121 0.21 1.56 -4.00
C ALA A 121 -0.12 0.25 -3.25
N HIS A 122 -1.40 -0.14 -3.21
CA HIS A 122 -1.82 -1.46 -2.72
C HIS A 122 -1.43 -2.55 -3.74
N LEU A 123 -0.12 -2.68 -3.97
CA LEU A 123 0.50 -3.59 -4.93
C LEU A 123 1.27 -4.69 -4.19
N ALA A 124 1.22 -5.92 -4.67
CA ALA A 124 1.86 -7.10 -4.08
C ALA A 124 1.60 -7.21 -2.57
N ASN A 125 2.63 -7.07 -1.71
CA ASN A 125 2.48 -7.01 -0.25
C ASN A 125 2.95 -5.64 0.27
N TRP A 126 2.08 -4.65 0.18
CA TRP A 126 2.32 -3.27 0.64
C TRP A 126 2.59 -3.16 2.16
N GLU A 127 2.29 -4.18 2.95
CA GLU A 127 2.58 -4.20 4.39
C GLU A 127 4.09 -4.25 4.69
N ILE A 128 4.92 -4.52 3.69
CA ILE A 128 6.40 -4.52 3.77
C ILE A 128 6.95 -3.09 3.92
N LEU A 129 6.33 -2.09 3.29
CA LEU A 129 6.91 -0.76 3.09
C LEU A 129 7.37 -0.09 4.38
N ILE A 130 6.48 0.11 5.34
CA ILE A 130 6.79 0.83 6.58
C ILE A 130 7.72 0.03 7.49
N PRO A 131 7.45 -1.26 7.79
CA PRO A 131 8.34 -2.06 8.63
C PRO A 131 9.76 -2.14 8.07
N GLN A 132 9.93 -2.28 6.75
CA GLN A 132 11.26 -2.30 6.14
C GLN A 132 11.97 -0.95 6.27
N GLY A 133 11.29 0.16 6.01
CA GLY A 133 11.86 1.49 6.21
C GLY A 133 12.32 1.74 7.66
N ILE A 134 11.59 1.20 8.64
CA ILE A 134 11.98 1.26 10.06
C ILE A 134 13.22 0.42 10.33
N ARG A 135 13.29 -0.80 9.79
CA ARG A 135 14.48 -1.69 9.93
C ARG A 135 15.74 -1.08 9.29
N MET A 136 15.56 -0.26 8.26
CA MET A 136 16.65 0.54 7.65
C MET A 136 17.00 1.82 8.44
N GLY A 137 16.47 1.99 9.64
CA GLY A 137 16.79 3.11 10.54
C GLY A 137 15.87 4.33 10.44
N GLY A 138 14.84 4.29 9.57
CA GLY A 138 13.92 5.40 9.36
C GLY A 138 12.97 5.64 10.53
N ARG A 139 12.70 6.93 10.84
CA ARG A 139 11.60 7.35 11.73
C ARG A 139 10.29 7.40 10.93
N MET A 140 9.84 6.22 10.45
CA MET A 140 8.66 6.12 9.61
C MET A 140 7.37 6.31 10.38
N GLY A 141 6.39 6.95 9.74
CA GLY A 141 4.98 6.94 10.09
C GLY A 141 4.13 6.63 8.86
N GLY A 142 2.88 6.23 9.04
CA GLY A 142 2.00 5.89 7.92
C GLY A 142 0.63 6.52 8.00
N ILE A 143 0.10 7.01 6.87
CA ILE A 143 -1.32 7.36 6.77
C ILE A 143 -2.08 6.10 6.36
N TYR A 144 -3.13 5.76 7.12
CA TYR A 144 -3.92 4.57 6.86
C TYR A 144 -5.42 4.82 7.03
N ARG A 145 -6.23 3.96 6.46
CA ARG A 145 -7.66 3.91 6.76
C ARG A 145 -7.87 2.94 7.92
N ALA A 146 -8.21 3.48 9.09
CA ALA A 146 -8.53 2.65 10.23
C ALA A 146 -9.74 1.75 9.91
N PRO A 147 -9.66 0.42 10.14
CA PRO A 147 -10.82 -0.45 10.10
C PRO A 147 -11.93 0.06 11.03
N GLN A 148 -13.19 -0.15 10.65
CA GLN A 148 -14.33 0.26 11.48
C GLN A 148 -14.38 -0.49 12.81
N ARG A 149 -13.72 -1.65 12.92
CA ARG A 149 -13.66 -2.54 14.07
C ARG A 149 -12.38 -2.34 14.86
N SER A 150 -12.46 -1.73 16.01
CA SER A 150 -11.30 -1.37 16.85
C SER A 150 -10.43 -2.57 17.26
N GLY A 151 -11.02 -3.75 17.46
CA GLY A 151 -10.28 -4.97 17.82
C GLY A 151 -9.40 -5.50 16.68
N VAL A 152 -9.94 -5.52 15.45
CA VAL A 152 -9.18 -5.91 14.25
C VAL A 152 -8.09 -4.91 13.96
N ASP A 153 -8.38 -3.60 14.08
CA ASP A 153 -7.39 -2.54 13.90
C ASP A 153 -6.21 -2.69 14.88
N GLY A 154 -6.50 -2.92 16.15
CA GLY A 154 -5.47 -3.15 17.16
C GLY A 154 -4.61 -4.39 16.87
N LEU A 155 -5.22 -5.47 16.36
CA LEU A 155 -4.50 -6.69 15.97
C LEU A 155 -3.55 -6.42 14.79
N LEU A 156 -4.04 -5.79 13.72
CA LEU A 156 -3.23 -5.45 12.55
C LEU A 156 -2.09 -4.49 12.90
N THR A 157 -2.38 -3.46 13.70
CA THR A 157 -1.36 -2.53 14.20
C THR A 157 -0.27 -3.24 14.98
N ARG A 158 -0.65 -4.18 15.85
CA ARG A 158 0.31 -4.99 16.61
C ARG A 158 1.20 -5.84 15.70
N LEU A 159 0.64 -6.48 14.66
CA LEU A 159 1.43 -7.28 13.70
C LEU A 159 2.42 -6.40 12.93
N ARG A 160 2.02 -5.20 12.52
CA ARG A 160 2.91 -4.22 11.88
C ARG A 160 4.06 -3.79 12.81
N HIS A 161 3.77 -3.55 14.09
CA HIS A 161 4.79 -3.21 15.10
C HIS A 161 5.77 -4.36 15.32
N ILE A 162 5.27 -5.61 15.39
CA ILE A 162 6.12 -6.81 15.49
C ILE A 162 7.01 -6.92 14.24
N ALA A 163 6.46 -6.73 13.05
CA ALA A 163 7.22 -6.76 11.81
C ALA A 163 8.33 -5.70 11.77
N ALA A 164 8.06 -4.50 12.27
CA ALA A 164 9.01 -3.40 12.35
C ALA A 164 10.06 -3.57 13.46
N GLY A 165 9.82 -4.46 14.44
CA GLY A 165 10.64 -4.62 15.64
C GLY A 165 10.43 -3.53 16.70
N ARG A 166 9.55 -2.56 16.45
CA ARG A 166 9.19 -1.48 17.39
C ARG A 166 7.85 -0.84 17.01
N ALA A 167 7.24 -0.12 17.97
CA ALA A 167 6.08 0.71 17.70
C ALA A 167 6.44 1.91 16.82
N PHE A 168 5.50 2.33 15.98
CA PHE A 168 5.60 3.50 15.11
C PHE A 168 4.23 4.16 14.93
N PRO A 169 4.18 5.47 14.60
CA PRO A 169 2.92 6.17 14.46
C PRO A 169 2.17 5.78 13.18
N LEU A 170 0.87 5.54 13.35
CA LEU A 170 -0.09 5.37 12.27
C LEU A 170 -1.14 6.48 12.39
N PHE A 171 -1.31 7.27 11.34
CA PHE A 171 -2.17 8.43 11.29
C PHE A 171 -3.48 8.06 10.57
N PRO A 172 -4.65 8.06 11.26
CA PRO A 172 -5.91 7.79 10.61
C PRO A 172 -6.23 8.83 9.54
N LYS A 173 -6.84 8.41 8.44
CA LYS A 173 -7.33 9.32 7.41
C LYS A 173 -8.29 10.36 7.98
N GLY A 174 -8.16 11.63 7.57
CA GLY A 174 -8.99 12.76 8.05
C GLY A 174 -8.18 13.88 8.67
N GLY A 175 -8.86 14.95 9.07
CA GLY A 175 -8.23 16.22 9.49
C GLY A 175 -7.28 16.08 10.69
N LYS A 176 -7.65 15.28 11.71
CA LYS A 176 -6.78 15.04 12.87
C LYS A 176 -5.52 14.28 12.46
N GLY A 177 -5.67 13.15 11.73
CA GLY A 177 -4.51 12.35 11.29
C GLY A 177 -3.60 13.13 10.33
N GLY A 178 -4.17 14.01 9.50
CA GLY A 178 -3.38 14.91 8.65
C GLY A 178 -2.53 15.90 9.47
N ARG A 179 -3.07 16.49 10.55
CA ARG A 179 -2.30 17.34 11.45
C ARG A 179 -1.19 16.59 12.18
N ASP A 180 -1.50 15.38 12.65
CA ASP A 180 -0.52 14.55 13.36
C ASP A 180 0.61 14.10 12.41
N ALA A 181 0.29 13.74 11.16
CA ALA A 181 1.26 13.44 10.11
C ALA A 181 2.15 14.66 9.76
N PHE A 182 1.55 15.85 9.67
CA PHE A 182 2.28 17.10 9.47
C PHE A 182 3.27 17.37 10.62
N ALA A 183 2.82 17.22 11.87
CA ALA A 183 3.68 17.38 13.04
C ALA A 183 4.83 16.36 13.08
N HIS A 184 4.56 15.13 12.64
CA HIS A 184 5.58 14.08 12.51
C HIS A 184 6.67 14.46 11.49
N LEU A 185 6.27 14.94 10.31
CA LEU A 185 7.20 15.43 9.29
C LEU A 185 8.01 16.62 9.78
N ARG A 186 7.36 17.63 10.43
CA ARG A 186 8.02 18.79 11.01
C ARG A 186 9.07 18.40 12.07
N GLY A 187 8.83 17.32 12.79
CA GLY A 187 9.78 16.73 13.76
C GLY A 187 10.88 15.88 13.13
N GLY A 188 11.09 15.94 11.80
CA GLY A 188 12.11 15.17 11.09
C GLY A 188 11.74 13.70 10.81
N GLY A 189 10.48 13.33 11.06
CA GLY A 189 9.95 12.01 10.69
C GLY A 189 9.81 11.85 9.17
N LYS A 190 9.65 10.62 8.73
CA LYS A 190 9.38 10.24 7.33
C LYS A 190 7.98 9.68 7.25
N LEU A 191 7.29 9.92 6.13
CA LEU A 191 5.92 9.48 5.95
C LEU A 191 5.84 8.46 4.81
N ALA A 192 5.11 7.36 5.02
CA ALA A 192 4.75 6.42 3.96
C ALA A 192 3.24 6.49 3.70
N VAL A 193 2.86 6.57 2.42
CA VAL A 193 1.47 6.73 2.01
C VAL A 193 1.16 5.85 0.80
N LEU A 194 0.06 5.11 0.86
CA LEU A 194 -0.50 4.44 -0.32
C LEU A 194 -1.45 5.41 -1.03
N MET A 195 -1.14 5.75 -2.29
CA MET A 195 -1.74 6.90 -3.00
C MET A 195 -2.79 6.51 -4.05
N ASP A 196 -3.08 5.23 -4.20
CA ASP A 196 -3.88 4.65 -5.28
C ASP A 196 -5.39 4.58 -5.02
N GLN A 197 -5.85 4.90 -3.80
CA GLN A 197 -7.28 4.85 -3.48
C GLN A 197 -7.98 6.18 -3.68
N LYS A 198 -9.28 6.11 -4.03
CA LYS A 198 -10.16 7.28 -4.18
C LYS A 198 -10.30 8.04 -2.85
N LEU A 199 -10.23 9.36 -2.93
CA LEU A 199 -10.67 10.28 -1.87
C LEU A 199 -11.77 11.20 -2.44
N ASN A 200 -12.98 11.15 -1.88
CA ASN A 200 -14.12 11.92 -2.41
C ASN A 200 -13.86 13.44 -2.39
N GLU A 201 -13.19 13.93 -1.34
CA GLU A 201 -12.80 15.34 -1.16
C GLU A 201 -11.41 15.62 -1.77
N GLY A 202 -10.92 14.74 -2.64
CA GLY A 202 -9.63 14.90 -3.33
C GLY A 202 -9.72 15.86 -4.51
N ILE A 203 -8.64 15.91 -5.28
CA ILE A 203 -8.60 16.63 -6.55
C ILE A 203 -8.72 15.66 -7.73
N SER A 204 -9.36 16.12 -8.81
CA SER A 204 -9.49 15.35 -10.02
C SER A 204 -8.23 15.45 -10.86
N VAL A 205 -7.50 14.35 -10.98
CA VAL A 205 -6.30 14.22 -11.81
C VAL A 205 -6.36 12.94 -12.63
N PRO A 206 -5.66 12.85 -13.78
CA PRO A 206 -5.65 11.64 -14.60
C PRO A 206 -5.13 10.41 -13.85
N PHE A 207 -5.76 9.27 -14.12
CA PHE A 207 -5.29 7.93 -13.76
C PHE A 207 -5.89 6.94 -14.76
N PHE A 208 -5.06 6.23 -15.52
CA PHE A 208 -5.47 5.45 -16.71
C PHE A 208 -6.30 6.29 -17.69
N ASP A 209 -5.78 7.45 -18.06
CA ASP A 209 -6.39 8.40 -18.97
C ASP A 209 -7.80 8.87 -18.59
N ARG A 210 -8.24 8.62 -17.35
CA ARG A 210 -9.56 9.01 -16.82
C ARG A 210 -9.41 9.92 -15.60
N PRO A 211 -10.31 10.90 -15.42
CA PRO A 211 -10.35 11.71 -14.20
C PRO A 211 -10.57 10.83 -12.98
N ALA A 212 -9.72 10.98 -11.98
CA ALA A 212 -9.79 10.19 -10.75
C ALA A 212 -9.56 11.06 -9.52
N MET A 213 -10.51 11.05 -8.59
CA MET A 213 -10.43 11.79 -7.33
C MET A 213 -9.30 11.24 -6.47
N THR A 214 -8.22 12.02 -6.31
CA THR A 214 -6.98 11.61 -5.67
C THR A 214 -6.64 12.52 -4.49
N ALA A 215 -6.08 11.93 -3.42
CA ALA A 215 -5.71 12.69 -2.22
C ALA A 215 -4.52 13.62 -2.49
N PRO A 216 -4.62 14.94 -2.29
CA PRO A 216 -3.51 15.86 -2.56
C PRO A 216 -2.53 16.04 -1.38
N ALA A 217 -2.76 15.36 -0.25
CA ALA A 217 -2.02 15.62 0.99
C ALA A 217 -0.50 15.42 0.85
N SER A 218 -0.06 14.36 0.16
CA SER A 218 1.38 14.10 -0.04
C SER A 218 2.04 15.19 -0.89
N ALA A 219 1.36 15.65 -1.94
CA ALA A 219 1.84 16.77 -2.76
C ALA A 219 1.93 18.07 -1.95
N LYS A 220 0.87 18.39 -1.16
CA LYS A 220 0.86 19.56 -0.28
C LYS A 220 1.99 19.53 0.76
N PHE A 221 2.24 18.37 1.36
CA PHE A 221 3.33 18.22 2.32
C PHE A 221 4.70 18.35 1.63
N ALA A 222 4.89 17.72 0.46
CA ALA A 222 6.13 17.80 -0.28
C ALA A 222 6.49 19.25 -0.67
N LEU A 223 5.51 20.01 -1.15
CA LEU A 223 5.67 21.45 -1.46
C LEU A 223 5.98 22.27 -0.20
N HIS A 224 5.22 22.05 0.89
CA HIS A 224 5.42 22.80 2.13
C HIS A 224 6.80 22.57 2.75
N PHE A 225 7.23 21.33 2.82
CA PHE A 225 8.52 20.96 3.41
C PHE A 225 9.70 21.03 2.42
N ARG A 226 9.43 21.32 1.14
CA ARG A 226 10.42 21.28 0.05
C ARG A 226 11.21 19.98 0.10
N CYS A 227 10.50 18.87 0.17
CA CYS A 227 11.08 17.55 0.34
C CYS A 227 10.72 16.61 -0.82
N PRO A 228 11.59 15.64 -1.15
CA PRO A 228 11.33 14.72 -2.22
C PRO A 228 10.19 13.77 -1.90
N LEU A 229 9.48 13.35 -2.94
CA LEU A 229 8.61 12.20 -2.94
C LEU A 229 9.37 11.00 -3.49
N VAL A 230 9.45 9.95 -2.70
CA VAL A 230 10.22 8.74 -3.01
C VAL A 230 9.27 7.65 -3.48
N PRO A 231 9.26 7.34 -4.80
CA PRO A 231 8.45 6.23 -5.30
C PRO A 231 9.06 4.91 -4.83
N VAL A 232 8.26 4.07 -4.19
CA VAL A 232 8.68 2.72 -3.77
C VAL A 232 7.56 1.75 -4.05
N HIS A 233 7.84 0.68 -4.78
CA HIS A 233 6.86 -0.37 -5.00
C HIS A 233 7.41 -1.74 -4.62
N ILE A 234 6.47 -2.66 -4.43
CA ILE A 234 6.75 -4.04 -4.07
C ILE A 234 6.32 -4.93 -5.23
N GLU A 235 7.18 -5.85 -5.62
CA GLU A 235 6.89 -6.92 -6.56
C GLU A 235 6.89 -8.26 -5.86
N ARG A 236 5.96 -9.13 -6.21
CA ARG A 236 5.97 -10.52 -5.75
C ARG A 236 6.81 -11.38 -6.70
N LEU A 237 7.87 -11.97 -6.20
CA LEU A 237 8.72 -12.91 -6.96
C LEU A 237 8.27 -14.36 -6.79
N GLY A 238 7.48 -14.64 -5.76
CA GLY A 238 6.95 -15.94 -5.43
C GLY A 238 6.22 -15.96 -4.10
N PRO A 239 5.82 -17.13 -3.59
CA PRO A 239 5.20 -17.24 -2.27
C PRO A 239 6.13 -16.73 -1.18
N ALA A 240 5.69 -15.73 -0.41
CA ALA A 240 6.46 -15.08 0.66
C ALA A 240 7.84 -14.53 0.22
N ARG A 241 8.03 -14.25 -1.08
CA ARG A 241 9.26 -13.70 -1.63
C ARG A 241 8.95 -12.44 -2.43
N TYR A 242 9.71 -11.38 -2.16
CA TYR A 242 9.44 -10.04 -2.68
C TYR A 242 10.69 -9.34 -3.15
N ARG A 243 10.47 -8.32 -3.97
CA ARG A 243 11.44 -7.29 -4.30
C ARG A 243 10.84 -5.93 -3.97
N MET A 244 11.56 -5.12 -3.24
CA MET A 244 11.23 -3.72 -2.97
C MET A 244 12.15 -2.85 -3.81
N ILE A 245 11.55 -2.00 -4.62
CA ILE A 245 12.25 -1.18 -5.61
C ILE A 245 11.98 0.29 -5.29
N ALA A 246 13.05 1.07 -5.13
CA ALA A 246 12.96 2.52 -5.15
C ALA A 246 13.26 3.05 -6.54
N GLU A 247 12.54 4.08 -6.93
CA GLU A 247 12.75 4.79 -8.19
C GLU A 247 13.27 6.22 -7.93
N PRO A 248 13.76 6.92 -8.97
CA PRO A 248 14.20 8.30 -8.84
C PRO A 248 13.15 9.20 -8.20
N TYR A 249 13.60 10.12 -7.37
CA TYR A 249 12.71 11.03 -6.63
C TYR A 249 11.86 11.89 -7.55
N VAL A 250 10.64 12.18 -7.12
CA VAL A 250 9.79 13.20 -7.71
C VAL A 250 10.01 14.49 -6.92
N GLU A 251 10.71 15.42 -7.55
CA GLU A 251 10.93 16.75 -6.99
C GLU A 251 9.68 17.61 -7.20
N PRO A 252 9.16 18.26 -6.15
CA PRO A 252 8.04 19.18 -6.33
C PRO A 252 8.46 20.40 -7.14
N PRO A 253 7.65 20.85 -8.13
CA PRO A 253 7.91 22.08 -8.83
C PRO A 253 7.81 23.29 -7.89
N ALA A 254 8.39 24.42 -8.33
CA ALA A 254 8.35 25.68 -7.60
C ALA A 254 7.91 26.82 -8.55
N SER A 255 6.72 26.67 -9.16
CA SER A 255 6.22 27.62 -10.17
C SER A 255 5.72 28.94 -9.54
N GLY A 256 5.49 28.98 -8.23
CA GLY A 256 4.83 30.09 -7.53
C GLY A 256 3.30 29.93 -7.44
N ASP A 257 2.70 29.01 -8.21
CA ASP A 257 1.30 28.65 -8.14
C ASP A 257 1.15 27.31 -7.41
N THR A 258 0.85 27.38 -6.13
CA THR A 258 0.76 26.18 -5.25
C THR A 258 -0.35 25.20 -5.69
N GLU A 259 -1.48 25.70 -6.19
CA GLU A 259 -2.58 24.81 -6.61
C GLU A 259 -2.21 24.03 -7.86
N ARG A 260 -1.60 24.71 -8.83
CA ARG A 260 -1.06 24.11 -10.04
C ARG A 260 0.03 23.08 -9.70
N ASP A 261 0.95 23.42 -8.80
CA ASP A 261 2.03 22.53 -8.40
C ASP A 261 1.49 21.26 -7.70
N VAL A 262 0.48 21.40 -6.83
CA VAL A 262 -0.22 20.26 -6.22
C VAL A 262 -0.85 19.35 -7.26
N MET A 263 -1.50 19.91 -8.29
CA MET A 263 -2.11 19.13 -9.38
C MET A 263 -1.04 18.36 -10.16
N ILE A 264 0.07 19.04 -10.54
CA ILE A 264 1.17 18.43 -11.29
C ILE A 264 1.78 17.26 -10.52
N VAL A 265 2.12 17.46 -9.26
CA VAL A 265 2.71 16.41 -8.40
C VAL A 265 1.75 15.24 -8.22
N THR A 266 0.47 15.51 -7.95
CA THR A 266 -0.53 14.45 -7.75
C THR A 266 -0.76 13.65 -9.03
N ALA A 267 -0.81 14.30 -10.19
CA ALA A 267 -0.90 13.63 -11.49
C ALA A 267 0.35 12.79 -11.78
N ARG A 268 1.56 13.29 -11.45
CA ARG A 268 2.80 12.54 -11.60
C ARG A 268 2.84 11.29 -10.72
N ILE A 269 2.37 11.36 -9.49
CA ILE A 269 2.22 10.19 -8.60
C ILE A 269 1.30 9.15 -9.24
N ASN A 270 0.12 9.57 -9.74
CA ASN A 270 -0.80 8.67 -10.42
C ASN A 270 -0.15 7.99 -11.63
N GLN A 271 0.56 8.75 -12.47
CA GLN A 271 1.25 8.23 -13.65
C GLN A 271 2.28 7.14 -13.29
N ILE A 272 3.06 7.34 -12.23
CA ILE A 272 4.05 6.37 -11.76
C ILE A 272 3.33 5.09 -11.29
N ILE A 273 2.28 5.24 -10.46
CA ILE A 273 1.49 4.10 -9.97
C ILE A 273 0.83 3.35 -11.14
N GLU A 274 0.32 4.07 -12.14
CA GLU A 274 -0.24 3.46 -13.35
C GLU A 274 0.78 2.57 -14.06
N GLY A 275 2.01 3.03 -14.20
CA GLY A 275 3.11 2.23 -14.75
C GLY A 275 3.32 0.91 -14.01
N TRP A 276 3.33 0.94 -12.69
CA TRP A 276 3.46 -0.26 -11.86
C TRP A 276 2.27 -1.22 -12.04
N VAL A 277 1.06 -0.68 -12.06
CA VAL A 277 -0.18 -1.48 -12.22
C VAL A 277 -0.24 -2.11 -13.61
N ARG A 278 0.14 -1.38 -14.67
CA ARG A 278 0.19 -1.92 -16.04
C ARG A 278 1.21 -3.05 -16.16
N ALA A 279 2.37 -2.92 -15.51
CA ALA A 279 3.40 -3.95 -15.51
C ALA A 279 2.97 -5.22 -14.76
N ARG A 280 2.21 -5.07 -13.67
CA ARG A 280 1.80 -6.17 -12.77
C ARG A 280 0.32 -6.10 -12.38
N PRO A 281 -0.61 -6.17 -13.34
CA PRO A 281 -2.03 -5.92 -13.05
C PRO A 281 -2.64 -6.94 -12.08
N GLY A 282 -2.14 -8.18 -12.04
CA GLY A 282 -2.61 -9.20 -11.09
C GLY A 282 -2.21 -8.98 -9.64
N GLU A 283 -1.33 -8.02 -9.36
CA GLU A 283 -0.84 -7.73 -8.01
C GLU A 283 -1.52 -6.52 -7.35
N TRP A 284 -2.29 -5.71 -8.11
CA TRP A 284 -2.97 -4.53 -7.57
C TRP A 284 -4.33 -4.86 -6.95
N LEU A 285 -4.74 -4.05 -5.95
CA LEU A 285 -6.00 -4.22 -5.22
C LEU A 285 -7.18 -3.63 -5.99
N TRP A 286 -7.65 -4.32 -7.03
CA TRP A 286 -8.77 -3.90 -7.88
C TRP A 286 -10.11 -3.80 -7.15
N MET A 287 -10.27 -4.41 -5.99
CA MET A 287 -11.53 -4.51 -5.24
C MET A 287 -11.93 -3.23 -4.53
N HIS A 288 -11.15 -2.17 -4.60
CA HIS A 288 -11.48 -0.83 -4.14
C HIS A 288 -11.95 0.04 -5.31
N ARG A 289 -13.16 0.62 -5.22
CA ARG A 289 -13.72 1.46 -6.28
C ARG A 289 -12.86 2.73 -6.49
N ARG A 290 -12.16 2.78 -7.61
CA ARG A 290 -11.23 3.87 -7.93
C ARG A 290 -11.96 5.01 -8.70
N TRP A 291 -12.87 4.66 -9.56
CA TRP A 291 -13.69 5.60 -10.34
C TRP A 291 -15.16 5.53 -9.91
N PRO A 292 -15.98 6.56 -10.22
CA PRO A 292 -17.44 6.48 -10.04
C PRO A 292 -18.01 5.27 -10.78
N SER A 293 -19.14 4.73 -10.31
CA SER A 293 -19.97 3.82 -11.12
C SER A 293 -20.63 4.62 -12.22
N GLU A 294 -20.61 4.10 -13.42
CA GLU A 294 -21.47 4.57 -14.53
C GLU A 294 -22.91 4.30 -14.22
#